data_c604413379c062806572896f8e0dc0c2
#
_entry.id   c604413379c062806572896f8e0dc0c2
#
_cell.length_a   1.000
_cell.length_b   1.000
_cell.length_c   1.000
_cell.angle_alpha   90.00
_cell.angle_beta   90.00
_cell.angle_gamma   90.00
#
_symmetry.space_group_name_H-M   'P 1'
#
loop_
_entity.id
_entity.type
_entity.pdbx_description
1 polymer ?
#
loop_
_entity_poly.entity_id
_entity_poly.type
_entity_poly.pdbx_seq_one_letter_code
_entity_poly.pdbx_strand_id
1 'polypeptide(L)'
;MRQKMVPKTYTVGISQFAEHASLDNCREGFIEGLKEAGFEEGKNLTIKEENAAADQGTAKQISDGFVSDDVDLICGIATPSVQAAYNSAMNTEIPVIYTAVTDPKAAKLANDDGAPVGEVTGTSDELPIKEQLEMIREMLPDAEKIGILYTTSEVNSVSAIEKYEELAGDYGFTIVKKGVTQTADISLATEEILSEVDCLTNLTDNTVVNSLATILDKANEKKIPVFGSEIEQVKLGCLAAEGLDYVALGKQ
;
A
#
# COMPACT_ATOMS: atom_id res chain seq x y z
N MET A 1 -30.03 -10.06 -42.59
CA MET A 1 -28.89 -10.67 -41.84
C MET A 1 -28.70 -9.88 -40.54
N ARG A 2 -28.94 -10.47 -39.38
CA ARG A 2 -28.58 -9.82 -38.09
C ARG A 2 -27.07 -9.93 -37.97
N GLN A 3 -26.38 -8.78 -38.02
CA GLN A 3 -24.99 -8.73 -37.62
C GLN A 3 -24.91 -9.27 -36.17
N LYS A 4 -24.21 -10.40 -35.97
CA LYS A 4 -23.81 -10.83 -34.63
C LYS A 4 -22.89 -9.74 -34.08
N MET A 5 -23.36 -8.96 -33.10
CA MET A 5 -22.47 -8.11 -32.32
C MET A 5 -21.45 -9.06 -31.64
N VAL A 6 -20.18 -8.92 -32.01
CA VAL A 6 -19.09 -9.54 -31.29
C VAL A 6 -19.09 -8.87 -29.92
N PRO A 7 -19.18 -9.60 -28.80
CA PRO A 7 -19.10 -8.98 -27.48
C PRO A 7 -17.78 -8.22 -27.39
N LYS A 8 -17.83 -6.97 -26.89
CA LYS A 8 -16.60 -6.19 -26.64
C LYS A 8 -15.79 -6.95 -25.58
N THR A 9 -14.53 -7.23 -25.86
CA THR A 9 -13.57 -7.75 -24.89
C THR A 9 -12.78 -6.56 -24.39
N TYR A 10 -12.65 -6.44 -23.07
CA TYR A 10 -11.90 -5.40 -22.41
C TYR A 10 -10.52 -5.93 -22.01
N THR A 11 -9.52 -5.06 -22.01
CA THR A 11 -8.18 -5.36 -21.52
C THR A 11 -7.89 -4.48 -20.31
N VAL A 12 -7.54 -5.10 -19.17
CA VAL A 12 -7.18 -4.41 -17.93
C VAL A 12 -5.72 -4.69 -17.63
N GLY A 13 -4.93 -3.65 -17.43
CA GLY A 13 -3.58 -3.74 -16.91
C GLY A 13 -3.58 -3.60 -15.39
N ILE A 14 -2.98 -4.55 -14.68
CA ILE A 14 -2.79 -4.48 -13.21
C ILE A 14 -1.31 -4.27 -12.94
N SER A 15 -0.97 -3.11 -12.34
CA SER A 15 0.38 -2.79 -11.89
C SER A 15 0.44 -2.89 -10.37
N GLN A 16 1.00 -3.97 -9.84
CA GLN A 16 1.24 -4.15 -8.40
C GLN A 16 2.66 -3.69 -8.07
N PHE A 17 2.82 -2.88 -7.00
CA PHE A 17 4.14 -2.32 -6.68
C PHE A 17 5.12 -3.34 -6.11
N ALA A 18 4.68 -4.18 -5.17
CA ALA A 18 5.52 -5.16 -4.49
C ALA A 18 4.77 -6.48 -4.29
N GLU A 19 5.51 -7.56 -4.03
CA GLU A 19 4.94 -8.87 -3.75
C GLU A 19 4.89 -9.11 -2.24
N HIS A 20 3.72 -8.89 -1.64
CA HIS A 20 3.42 -9.27 -0.27
C HIS A 20 1.92 -9.47 -0.09
N ALA A 21 1.53 -10.22 0.94
CA ALA A 21 0.17 -10.73 1.11
C ALA A 21 -0.93 -9.67 1.03
N SER A 22 -0.72 -8.47 1.57
CA SER A 22 -1.74 -7.41 1.54
C SER A 22 -2.04 -6.93 0.12
N LEU A 23 -1.00 -6.70 -0.70
CA LEU A 23 -1.19 -6.30 -2.09
C LEU A 23 -1.71 -7.45 -2.97
N ASP A 24 -1.30 -8.69 -2.68
CA ASP A 24 -1.84 -9.88 -3.34
C ASP A 24 -3.34 -10.02 -3.06
N ASN A 25 -3.75 -9.82 -1.80
CA ASN A 25 -5.15 -9.80 -1.40
C ASN A 25 -5.94 -8.67 -2.10
N CYS A 26 -5.35 -7.48 -2.25
CA CYS A 26 -5.96 -6.40 -3.04
C CYS A 26 -6.18 -6.79 -4.50
N ARG A 27 -5.17 -7.38 -5.14
CA ARG A 27 -5.26 -7.85 -6.52
C ARG A 27 -6.34 -8.91 -6.68
N GLU A 28 -6.34 -9.91 -5.81
CA GLU A 28 -7.35 -10.97 -5.82
C GLU A 28 -8.76 -10.41 -5.62
N GLY A 29 -8.92 -9.48 -4.67
CA GLY A 29 -10.17 -8.77 -4.44
C GLY A 29 -10.64 -8.01 -5.67
N PHE A 30 -9.77 -7.26 -6.33
CA PHE A 30 -10.09 -6.52 -7.55
C PHE A 30 -10.56 -7.46 -8.69
N ILE A 31 -9.85 -8.57 -8.91
CA ILE A 31 -10.23 -9.57 -9.92
C ILE A 31 -11.58 -10.22 -9.57
N GLU A 32 -11.82 -10.52 -8.29
CA GLU A 32 -13.11 -11.04 -7.83
C GLU A 32 -14.24 -10.03 -8.05
N GLY A 33 -13.99 -8.73 -7.74
CA GLY A 33 -14.95 -7.66 -8.00
C GLY A 33 -15.31 -7.50 -9.48
N LEU A 34 -14.33 -7.58 -10.37
CA LEU A 34 -14.56 -7.59 -11.82
C LEU A 34 -15.43 -8.77 -12.23
N LYS A 35 -15.17 -9.96 -11.70
CA LYS A 35 -15.95 -11.17 -11.99
C LYS A 35 -17.41 -11.04 -11.51
N GLU A 36 -17.63 -10.50 -10.31
CA GLU A 36 -18.99 -10.25 -9.79
C GLU A 36 -19.74 -9.19 -10.62
N ALA A 37 -19.02 -8.22 -11.18
CA ALA A 37 -19.58 -7.24 -12.12
C ALA A 37 -19.84 -7.82 -13.53
N GLY A 38 -19.51 -9.10 -13.76
CA GLY A 38 -19.76 -9.80 -15.02
C GLY A 38 -18.61 -9.73 -16.03
N PHE A 39 -17.42 -9.28 -15.59
CA PHE A 39 -16.20 -9.30 -16.40
C PHE A 39 -15.40 -10.56 -16.06
N GLU A 40 -15.36 -11.52 -16.98
CA GLU A 40 -14.70 -12.80 -16.76
C GLU A 40 -13.54 -12.99 -17.74
N GLU A 41 -12.38 -13.33 -17.20
CA GLU A 41 -11.19 -13.63 -18.00
C GLU A 41 -11.45 -14.78 -18.98
N GLY A 42 -10.97 -14.61 -20.21
CA GLY A 42 -11.19 -15.56 -21.31
C GLY A 42 -12.59 -15.51 -21.94
N LYS A 43 -13.52 -14.69 -21.43
CA LYS A 43 -14.86 -14.47 -22.03
C LYS A 43 -14.97 -13.07 -22.64
N ASN A 44 -14.93 -12.06 -21.81
CA ASN A 44 -15.07 -10.64 -22.18
C ASN A 44 -14.01 -9.75 -21.54
N LEU A 45 -13.02 -10.35 -20.87
CA LEU A 45 -11.93 -9.69 -20.16
C LEU A 45 -10.60 -10.36 -20.49
N THR A 46 -9.56 -9.55 -20.68
CA THR A 46 -8.15 -9.95 -20.66
C THR A 46 -7.47 -9.18 -19.55
N ILE A 47 -6.76 -9.87 -18.66
CA ILE A 47 -5.99 -9.26 -17.59
C ILE A 47 -4.51 -9.36 -17.94
N LYS A 48 -3.77 -8.25 -17.80
CA LYS A 48 -2.31 -8.19 -17.89
C LYS A 48 -1.79 -7.82 -16.51
N GLU A 49 -1.17 -8.77 -15.82
CA GLU A 49 -0.64 -8.59 -14.47
C GLU A 49 0.86 -8.40 -14.52
N GLU A 50 1.35 -7.33 -13.90
CA GLU A 50 2.77 -7.02 -13.78
C GLU A 50 3.10 -6.56 -12.36
N ASN A 51 4.30 -6.92 -11.89
CA ASN A 51 4.79 -6.56 -10.56
C ASN A 51 6.08 -5.75 -10.67
N ALA A 52 6.12 -4.61 -9.99
CA ALA A 52 7.24 -3.68 -10.06
C ALA A 52 8.42 -4.07 -9.14
N ALA A 53 8.30 -5.12 -8.33
CA ALA A 53 9.33 -5.59 -7.41
C ALA A 53 9.88 -4.47 -6.48
N ALA A 54 9.00 -3.58 -6.03
CA ALA A 54 9.31 -2.40 -5.21
C ALA A 54 10.26 -1.40 -5.88
N ASP A 55 10.34 -1.39 -7.22
CA ASP A 55 11.16 -0.46 -7.99
C ASP A 55 10.29 0.53 -8.78
N GLN A 56 10.47 1.83 -8.51
CA GLN A 56 9.69 2.88 -9.14
C GLN A 56 9.94 3.00 -10.65
N GLY A 57 11.17 2.71 -11.10
CA GLY A 57 11.52 2.71 -12.53
C GLY A 57 10.79 1.61 -13.28
N THR A 58 10.72 0.42 -12.68
CA THR A 58 9.97 -0.73 -13.20
C THR A 58 8.47 -0.43 -13.20
N ALA A 59 7.92 0.16 -12.14
CA ALA A 59 6.51 0.58 -12.10
C ALA A 59 6.16 1.53 -13.26
N LYS A 60 7.06 2.48 -13.56
CA LYS A 60 6.89 3.37 -14.71
C LYS A 60 6.93 2.61 -16.05
N GLN A 61 7.88 1.70 -16.23
CA GLN A 61 7.99 0.91 -17.47
C GLN A 61 6.74 0.05 -17.71
N ILE A 62 6.21 -0.57 -16.65
CA ILE A 62 4.95 -1.34 -16.69
C ILE A 62 3.81 -0.44 -17.16
N SER A 63 3.68 0.73 -16.55
CA SER A 63 2.60 1.68 -16.87
C SER A 63 2.70 2.22 -18.30
N ASP A 64 3.92 2.55 -18.75
CA ASP A 64 4.17 2.97 -20.13
C ASP A 64 3.82 1.82 -21.13
N GLY A 65 4.11 0.57 -20.74
CA GLY A 65 3.75 -0.63 -21.50
C GLY A 65 2.23 -0.77 -21.64
N PHE A 66 1.46 -0.63 -20.57
CA PHE A 66 0.00 -0.69 -20.63
C PHE A 66 -0.61 0.41 -21.49
N VAL A 67 -0.06 1.63 -21.41
CA VAL A 67 -0.48 2.74 -22.30
C VAL A 67 -0.16 2.41 -23.75
N SER A 68 1.04 1.89 -24.04
CA SER A 68 1.43 1.49 -25.40
C SER A 68 0.57 0.35 -25.96
N ASP A 69 0.09 -0.51 -25.12
CA ASP A 69 -0.79 -1.64 -25.47
C ASP A 69 -2.26 -1.24 -25.59
N ASP A 70 -2.58 0.04 -25.38
CA ASP A 70 -3.91 0.63 -25.46
C ASP A 70 -4.95 -0.16 -24.63
N VAL A 71 -4.62 -0.44 -23.36
CA VAL A 71 -5.53 -1.12 -22.44
C VAL A 71 -6.76 -0.27 -22.14
N ASP A 72 -7.91 -0.88 -21.86
CA ASP A 72 -9.16 -0.15 -21.57
C ASP A 72 -9.17 0.46 -20.16
N LEU A 73 -8.33 -0.04 -19.23
CA LEU A 73 -8.22 0.39 -17.83
C LEU A 73 -6.87 0.00 -17.27
N ILE A 74 -6.29 0.86 -16.41
CA ILE A 74 -5.15 0.48 -15.57
C ILE A 74 -5.59 0.45 -14.10
N CYS A 75 -5.36 -0.67 -13.42
CA CYS A 75 -5.45 -0.78 -11.97
C CYS A 75 -4.06 -0.68 -11.37
N GLY A 76 -3.82 0.35 -10.57
CA GLY A 76 -2.60 0.48 -9.78
C GLY A 76 -2.84 0.00 -8.35
N ILE A 77 -1.95 -0.85 -7.85
CA ILE A 77 -1.99 -1.38 -6.48
C ILE A 77 -0.77 -0.87 -5.72
N ALA A 78 -1.01 -0.13 -4.65
CA ALA A 78 -0.11 0.69 -3.86
C ALA A 78 0.28 2.03 -4.52
N THR A 79 0.52 3.04 -3.67
CA THR A 79 0.75 4.44 -4.06
C THR A 79 1.78 4.62 -5.16
N PRO A 80 2.99 4.01 -5.12
CA PRO A 80 3.99 4.23 -6.17
C PRO A 80 3.57 3.71 -7.55
N SER A 81 2.89 2.55 -7.63
CA SER A 81 2.37 2.02 -8.90
C SER A 81 1.26 2.90 -9.47
N VAL A 82 0.37 3.41 -8.61
CA VAL A 82 -0.71 4.31 -9.06
C VAL A 82 -0.16 5.62 -9.57
N GLN A 83 0.81 6.22 -8.88
CA GLN A 83 1.46 7.44 -9.35
C GLN A 83 2.12 7.24 -10.73
N ALA A 84 2.80 6.10 -10.93
CA ALA A 84 3.37 5.75 -12.22
C ALA A 84 2.28 5.59 -13.31
N ALA A 85 1.20 4.85 -13.00
CA ALA A 85 0.08 4.62 -13.91
C ALA A 85 -0.60 5.93 -14.32
N TYR A 86 -0.94 6.77 -13.34
CA TYR A 86 -1.56 8.07 -13.60
C TYR A 86 -0.66 8.97 -14.44
N ASN A 87 0.62 9.09 -14.11
CA ASN A 87 1.57 9.90 -14.86
C ASN A 87 1.73 9.41 -16.31
N SER A 88 1.71 8.11 -16.56
CA SER A 88 1.78 7.55 -17.91
C SER A 88 0.48 7.75 -18.70
N ALA A 89 -0.68 7.63 -18.04
CA ALA A 89 -2.00 7.72 -18.66
C ALA A 89 -2.56 9.14 -18.80
N MET A 90 -1.99 10.16 -18.12
CA MET A 90 -2.58 11.51 -17.97
C MET A 90 -2.86 12.27 -19.29
N ASN A 91 -2.25 11.88 -20.41
CA ASN A 91 -2.50 12.46 -21.73
C ASN A 91 -3.21 11.47 -22.67
N THR A 92 -3.88 10.47 -22.12
CA THR A 92 -4.66 9.46 -22.84
C THR A 92 -6.10 9.48 -22.34
N GLU A 93 -6.95 8.64 -22.92
CA GLU A 93 -8.32 8.40 -22.43
C GLU A 93 -8.41 7.16 -21.53
N ILE A 94 -7.27 6.57 -21.15
CA ILE A 94 -7.22 5.37 -20.32
C ILE A 94 -7.46 5.76 -18.85
N PRO A 95 -8.57 5.35 -18.24
CA PRO A 95 -8.82 5.61 -16.83
C PRO A 95 -7.90 4.79 -15.93
N VAL A 96 -7.59 5.34 -14.75
CA VAL A 96 -6.80 4.68 -13.73
C VAL A 96 -7.66 4.44 -12.49
N ILE A 97 -7.73 3.20 -12.06
CA ILE A 97 -8.31 2.82 -10.77
C ILE A 97 -7.18 2.50 -9.81
N TYR A 98 -7.28 2.99 -8.58
CA TYR A 98 -6.32 2.64 -7.55
C TYR A 98 -6.95 1.84 -6.41
N THR A 99 -6.15 0.99 -5.78
CA THR A 99 -6.44 0.36 -4.49
C THR A 99 -5.17 0.36 -3.64
N ALA A 100 -5.31 0.32 -2.31
CA ALA A 100 -4.20 0.43 -1.36
C ALA A 100 -3.38 1.73 -1.57
N VAL A 101 -4.06 2.87 -1.62
CA VAL A 101 -3.46 4.21 -1.60
C VAL A 101 -3.82 4.89 -0.29
N THR A 102 -2.85 5.01 0.60
CA THR A 102 -3.07 5.49 1.98
C THR A 102 -3.54 6.94 2.03
N ASP A 103 -2.93 7.82 1.23
CA ASP A 103 -3.29 9.23 1.15
C ASP A 103 -3.35 9.70 -0.31
N PRO A 104 -4.54 9.66 -0.94
CA PRO A 104 -4.70 10.10 -2.32
C PRO A 104 -4.35 11.57 -2.56
N LYS A 105 -4.48 12.44 -1.54
CA LYS A 105 -4.12 13.87 -1.64
C LYS A 105 -2.60 14.05 -1.65
N ALA A 106 -1.91 13.44 -0.69
CA ALA A 106 -0.43 13.47 -0.66
C ALA A 106 0.15 12.84 -1.93
N ALA A 107 -0.49 11.79 -2.46
CA ALA A 107 -0.13 11.15 -3.71
C ALA A 107 -0.46 11.98 -4.97
N LYS A 108 -1.18 13.11 -4.84
CA LYS A 108 -1.67 13.97 -5.94
C LYS A 108 -2.64 13.27 -6.90
N LEU A 109 -3.42 12.35 -6.37
CA LEU A 109 -4.48 11.62 -7.09
C LEU A 109 -5.87 12.19 -6.77
N ALA A 110 -5.96 13.00 -5.71
CA ALA A 110 -7.14 13.74 -5.32
C ALA A 110 -6.80 15.19 -4.98
N ASN A 111 -7.76 16.08 -5.17
CA ASN A 111 -7.71 17.48 -4.75
C ASN A 111 -7.91 17.62 -3.22
N ASP A 112 -7.75 18.81 -2.68
CA ASP A 112 -7.93 19.09 -1.24
C ASP A 112 -9.36 18.79 -0.74
N ASP A 113 -10.35 18.89 -1.60
CA ASP A 113 -11.76 18.53 -1.31
C ASP A 113 -12.06 17.03 -1.49
N GLY A 114 -11.06 16.23 -1.86
CA GLY A 114 -11.18 14.78 -2.10
C GLY A 114 -11.68 14.40 -3.49
N ALA A 115 -11.96 15.38 -4.36
CA ALA A 115 -12.34 15.07 -5.74
C ALA A 115 -11.16 14.51 -6.55
N PRO A 116 -11.40 13.58 -7.48
CA PRO A 116 -10.36 13.02 -8.36
C PRO A 116 -9.62 14.09 -9.16
N VAL A 117 -8.34 13.84 -9.44
CA VAL A 117 -7.54 14.64 -10.37
C VAL A 117 -7.54 13.95 -11.74
N GLY A 118 -8.35 14.46 -12.71
CA GLY A 118 -8.48 13.81 -14.02
C GLY A 118 -9.19 12.46 -13.94
N GLU A 119 -8.78 11.51 -14.78
CA GLU A 119 -9.42 10.19 -14.93
C GLU A 119 -8.80 9.15 -13.96
N VAL A 120 -8.73 9.49 -12.64
CA VAL A 120 -8.20 8.59 -11.61
C VAL A 120 -9.12 8.57 -10.39
N THR A 121 -9.48 7.36 -9.92
CA THR A 121 -10.27 7.17 -8.69
C THR A 121 -9.96 5.80 -8.08
N GLY A 122 -10.44 5.54 -6.87
CA GLY A 122 -10.22 4.23 -6.24
C GLY A 122 -10.52 4.20 -4.75
N THR A 123 -9.90 3.23 -4.05
CA THR A 123 -10.09 2.96 -2.64
C THR A 123 -8.84 3.26 -1.82
N SER A 124 -9.02 3.88 -0.65
CA SER A 124 -7.92 4.24 0.26
C SER A 124 -7.78 3.20 1.38
N ASP A 125 -6.53 2.91 1.74
CA ASP A 125 -6.15 2.14 2.92
C ASP A 125 -5.61 3.06 4.04
N GLU A 126 -6.24 4.22 4.23
CA GLU A 126 -5.88 5.13 5.32
C GLU A 126 -5.83 4.40 6.66
N LEU A 127 -4.70 4.54 7.36
CA LEU A 127 -4.47 3.81 8.60
C LEU A 127 -5.31 4.38 9.75
N PRO A 128 -5.93 3.52 10.59
CA PRO A 128 -6.64 3.92 11.81
C PRO A 128 -5.62 4.24 12.93
N ILE A 129 -4.85 5.32 12.74
CA ILE A 129 -3.70 5.67 13.60
C ILE A 129 -4.13 5.90 15.05
N LYS A 130 -5.30 6.52 15.25
CA LYS A 130 -5.83 6.76 16.58
C LYS A 130 -6.08 5.45 17.32
N GLU A 131 -6.79 4.54 16.70
CA GLU A 131 -7.11 3.22 17.24
C GLU A 131 -5.83 2.40 17.48
N GLN A 132 -4.87 2.51 16.57
CA GLN A 132 -3.55 1.89 16.72
C GLN A 132 -2.80 2.42 17.95
N LEU A 133 -2.78 3.74 18.18
CA LEU A 133 -2.15 4.34 19.36
C LEU A 133 -2.88 3.98 20.66
N GLU A 134 -4.21 3.91 20.64
CA GLU A 134 -5.03 3.45 21.77
C GLU A 134 -4.69 1.98 22.12
N MET A 135 -4.65 1.11 21.13
CA MET A 135 -4.28 -0.30 21.32
C MET A 135 -2.86 -0.46 21.88
N ILE A 136 -1.87 0.28 21.32
CA ILE A 136 -0.48 0.24 21.82
C ILE A 136 -0.43 0.69 23.27
N ARG A 137 -1.13 1.76 23.65
CA ARG A 137 -1.17 2.27 25.02
C ARG A 137 -1.81 1.27 25.98
N GLU A 138 -2.88 0.59 25.56
CA GLU A 138 -3.54 -0.43 26.38
C GLU A 138 -2.64 -1.65 26.61
N MET A 139 -1.92 -2.10 25.58
CA MET A 139 -1.03 -3.26 25.66
C MET A 139 0.31 -2.96 26.34
N LEU A 140 0.81 -1.73 26.22
CA LEU A 140 2.09 -1.27 26.76
C LEU A 140 1.92 0.01 27.58
N PRO A 141 1.37 -0.09 28.82
CA PRO A 141 1.03 1.09 29.63
C PRO A 141 2.20 2.00 29.99
N ASP A 142 3.41 1.44 30.07
CA ASP A 142 4.62 2.15 30.48
C ASP A 142 5.52 2.58 29.31
N ALA A 143 5.14 2.27 28.06
CA ALA A 143 5.93 2.64 26.88
C ALA A 143 5.86 4.16 26.62
N GLU A 144 6.98 4.77 26.27
CA GLU A 144 7.09 6.19 25.96
C GLU A 144 7.46 6.46 24.51
N LYS A 145 8.19 5.53 23.87
CA LYS A 145 8.74 5.73 22.52
C LYS A 145 8.30 4.65 21.56
N ILE A 146 7.67 5.08 20.46
CA ILE A 146 7.29 4.22 19.35
C ILE A 146 8.26 4.47 18.19
N GLY A 147 8.86 3.41 17.67
CA GLY A 147 9.71 3.44 16.50
C GLY A 147 8.94 3.18 15.21
N ILE A 148 9.27 3.92 14.16
CA ILE A 148 8.72 3.73 12.81
C ILE A 148 9.87 3.69 11.81
N LEU A 149 9.98 2.56 11.08
CA LEU A 149 10.82 2.46 9.89
C LEU A 149 10.00 2.86 8.68
N TYR A 150 10.60 3.59 7.73
CA TYR A 150 9.89 4.02 6.54
C TYR A 150 10.82 4.26 5.36
N THR A 151 10.30 4.09 4.16
CA THR A 151 10.98 4.40 2.90
C THR A 151 10.78 5.88 2.56
N THR A 152 11.88 6.63 2.45
CA THR A 152 11.83 8.09 2.28
C THR A 152 11.19 8.55 0.97
N SER A 153 11.11 7.68 -0.03
CA SER A 153 10.47 7.94 -1.33
C SER A 153 9.01 7.51 -1.40
N GLU A 154 8.46 6.85 -0.37
CA GLU A 154 7.05 6.47 -0.29
C GLU A 154 6.22 7.57 0.38
N VAL A 155 5.45 8.33 -0.40
CA VAL A 155 4.64 9.45 0.13
C VAL A 155 3.55 8.98 1.11
N ASN A 156 3.00 7.77 0.94
CA ASN A 156 2.09 7.14 1.87
C ASN A 156 2.70 7.02 3.28
N SER A 157 3.97 6.60 3.36
CA SER A 157 4.67 6.47 4.63
C SER A 157 4.97 7.82 5.27
N VAL A 158 5.39 8.81 4.47
CA VAL A 158 5.65 10.17 4.96
C VAL A 158 4.38 10.79 5.53
N SER A 159 3.25 10.71 4.79
CA SER A 159 1.96 11.25 5.24
C SER A 159 1.46 10.54 6.51
N ALA A 160 1.59 9.22 6.62
CA ALA A 160 1.20 8.48 7.81
C ALA A 160 2.05 8.88 9.04
N ILE A 161 3.36 9.10 8.88
CA ILE A 161 4.24 9.56 9.96
C ILE A 161 3.81 10.93 10.48
N GLU A 162 3.47 11.87 9.60
CA GLU A 162 2.99 13.19 10.02
C GLU A 162 1.76 13.08 10.93
N LYS A 163 0.82 12.18 10.61
CA LYS A 163 -0.36 11.90 11.45
C LYS A 163 0.03 11.23 12.78
N TYR A 164 0.99 10.30 12.78
CA TYR A 164 1.50 9.72 14.02
C TYR A 164 2.15 10.77 14.91
N GLU A 165 2.99 11.67 14.36
CA GLU A 165 3.64 12.76 15.09
C GLU A 165 2.62 13.76 15.66
N GLU A 166 1.52 14.03 14.94
CA GLU A 166 0.43 14.89 15.40
C GLU A 166 -0.32 14.30 16.58
N LEU A 167 -0.64 13.00 16.55
CA LEU A 167 -1.54 12.35 17.50
C LEU A 167 -0.81 11.70 18.70
N ALA A 168 0.44 11.26 18.53
CA ALA A 168 1.15 10.44 19.52
C ALA A 168 1.24 11.10 20.90
N GLY A 169 1.39 12.43 20.96
CA GLY A 169 1.48 13.19 22.21
C GLY A 169 0.25 13.07 23.09
N ASP A 170 -0.94 12.97 22.51
CA ASP A 170 -2.20 12.82 23.22
C ASP A 170 -2.30 11.45 23.95
N TYR A 171 -1.54 10.48 23.47
CA TYR A 171 -1.42 9.13 24.05
C TYR A 171 -0.14 8.96 24.90
N GLY A 172 0.63 10.02 25.12
CA GLY A 172 1.85 10.01 25.90
C GLY A 172 3.03 9.34 25.18
N PHE A 173 3.02 9.29 23.85
CA PHE A 173 4.10 8.73 23.06
C PHE A 173 4.94 9.79 22.36
N THR A 174 6.20 9.44 22.14
CA THR A 174 7.11 10.14 21.23
C THR A 174 7.44 9.23 20.06
N ILE A 175 7.34 9.73 18.85
CA ILE A 175 7.69 8.98 17.63
C ILE A 175 9.18 9.13 17.37
N VAL A 176 9.85 7.98 17.20
CA VAL A 176 11.23 7.89 16.71
C VAL A 176 11.19 7.29 15.31
N LYS A 177 11.57 8.06 14.31
CA LYS A 177 11.49 7.60 12.92
C LYS A 177 12.87 7.37 12.31
N LYS A 178 12.99 6.32 11.49
CA LYS A 178 14.22 5.98 10.77
C LYS A 178 13.92 5.75 9.30
N GLY A 179 14.40 6.66 8.46
CA GLY A 179 14.24 6.57 7.01
C GLY A 179 15.25 5.62 6.37
N VAL A 180 14.78 4.84 5.39
CA VAL A 180 15.59 4.00 4.51
C VAL A 180 15.36 4.40 3.06
N THR A 181 16.28 4.04 2.17
CA THR A 181 16.16 4.31 0.74
C THR A 181 15.98 3.05 -0.09
N GLN A 182 16.32 1.91 0.46
CA GLN A 182 16.28 0.60 -0.20
C GLN A 182 16.26 -0.54 0.82
N THR A 183 15.87 -1.72 0.41
CA THR A 183 15.79 -2.93 1.24
C THR A 183 17.09 -3.25 1.99
N ALA A 184 18.26 -3.01 1.36
CA ALA A 184 19.56 -3.27 1.98
C ALA A 184 19.81 -2.44 3.26
N ASP A 185 19.16 -1.31 3.43
CA ASP A 185 19.31 -0.42 4.59
C ASP A 185 18.53 -0.92 5.82
N ILE A 186 17.51 -1.76 5.63
CA ILE A 186 16.55 -2.19 6.67
C ILE A 186 17.25 -2.83 7.87
N SER A 187 18.18 -3.73 7.61
CA SER A 187 18.85 -4.48 8.69
C SER A 187 19.57 -3.55 9.68
N LEU A 188 20.33 -2.58 9.16
CA LEU A 188 21.06 -1.61 9.99
C LEU A 188 20.10 -0.62 10.66
N ALA A 189 19.16 -0.08 9.90
CA ALA A 189 18.16 0.86 10.41
C ALA A 189 17.33 0.25 11.56
N THR A 190 17.01 -1.05 11.45
CA THR A 190 16.31 -1.79 12.50
C THR A 190 17.17 -1.91 13.77
N GLU A 191 18.45 -2.25 13.65
CA GLU A 191 19.34 -2.34 14.81
C GLU A 191 19.46 -1.01 15.56
N GLU A 192 19.59 0.08 14.81
CA GLU A 192 19.71 1.42 15.36
C GLU A 192 18.43 1.82 16.09
N ILE A 193 17.27 1.74 15.45
CA ILE A 193 16.00 2.20 16.04
C ILE A 193 15.60 1.37 17.26
N LEU A 194 15.83 0.05 17.24
CA LEU A 194 15.55 -0.83 18.37
C LEU A 194 16.40 -0.54 19.63
N SER A 195 17.43 0.31 19.55
CA SER A 195 18.18 0.75 20.72
C SER A 195 17.57 1.98 21.40
N GLU A 196 16.56 2.60 20.80
CA GLU A 196 16.02 3.89 21.20
C GLU A 196 14.55 3.85 21.60
N VAL A 197 13.84 2.72 21.37
CA VAL A 197 12.38 2.65 21.45
C VAL A 197 11.88 1.50 22.32
N ASP A 198 10.63 1.61 22.78
CA ASP A 198 9.96 0.60 23.59
C ASP A 198 9.19 -0.41 22.74
N CYS A 199 8.74 0.00 21.56
CA CYS A 199 8.11 -0.84 20.57
C CYS A 199 8.30 -0.27 19.15
N LEU A 200 8.01 -1.08 18.12
CA LEU A 200 7.86 -0.62 16.74
C LEU A 200 6.39 -0.66 16.34
N THR A 201 5.97 0.25 15.48
CA THR A 201 4.73 0.14 14.72
C THR A 201 5.05 0.26 13.23
N ASN A 202 4.47 -0.64 12.43
CA ASN A 202 4.63 -0.62 10.99
C ASN A 202 3.57 0.27 10.33
N LEU A 203 3.92 0.73 9.15
CA LEU A 203 3.03 1.40 8.21
C LEU A 203 2.67 0.45 7.05
N THR A 204 1.93 0.97 6.08
CA THR A 204 1.73 0.35 4.76
C THR A 204 2.92 0.65 3.82
N ASP A 205 4.14 0.63 4.36
CA ASP A 205 5.39 0.84 3.62
C ASP A 205 5.82 -0.45 2.93
N ASN A 206 5.86 -0.43 1.61
CA ASN A 206 6.08 -1.65 0.83
C ASN A 206 7.48 -2.27 1.03
N THR A 207 8.51 -1.44 1.18
CA THR A 207 9.89 -1.93 1.40
C THR A 207 10.04 -2.50 2.80
N VAL A 208 9.45 -1.85 3.81
CA VAL A 208 9.47 -2.30 5.21
C VAL A 208 8.69 -3.60 5.35
N VAL A 209 7.48 -3.69 4.80
CA VAL A 209 6.65 -4.91 4.84
C VAL A 209 7.35 -6.07 4.15
N ASN A 210 7.96 -5.86 2.99
CA ASN A 210 8.77 -6.88 2.30
C ASN A 210 9.94 -7.40 3.15
N SER A 211 10.40 -6.60 4.11
CA SER A 211 11.54 -6.93 4.98
C SER A 211 11.13 -7.34 6.39
N LEU A 212 9.82 -7.54 6.62
CA LEU A 212 9.26 -7.73 7.96
C LEU A 212 9.89 -8.89 8.73
N ALA A 213 10.23 -9.99 8.08
CA ALA A 213 10.91 -11.12 8.72
C ALA A 213 12.24 -10.70 9.39
N THR A 214 13.05 -9.89 8.67
CA THR A 214 14.32 -9.38 9.21
C THR A 214 14.10 -8.45 10.40
N ILE A 215 13.05 -7.62 10.36
CA ILE A 215 12.70 -6.70 11.45
C ILE A 215 12.25 -7.49 12.68
N LEU A 216 11.37 -8.48 12.50
CA LEU A 216 10.86 -9.33 13.57
C LEU A 216 11.96 -10.15 14.25
N ASP A 217 12.88 -10.73 13.47
CA ASP A 217 14.01 -11.48 14.03
C ASP A 217 14.84 -10.61 14.97
N LYS A 218 15.22 -9.41 14.55
CA LYS A 218 16.01 -8.47 15.36
C LYS A 218 15.22 -7.93 16.57
N ALA A 219 13.95 -7.64 16.39
CA ALA A 219 13.09 -7.16 17.48
C ALA A 219 12.88 -8.25 18.55
N ASN A 220 12.68 -9.50 18.13
CA ASN A 220 12.53 -10.65 19.01
C ASN A 220 13.82 -10.92 19.84
N GLU A 221 15.00 -10.81 19.23
CA GLU A 221 16.28 -10.91 19.94
C GLU A 221 16.41 -9.89 21.08
N LYS A 222 15.90 -8.67 20.85
CA LYS A 222 15.89 -7.58 21.84
C LYS A 222 14.64 -7.57 22.72
N LYS A 223 13.66 -8.45 22.46
CA LYS A 223 12.37 -8.53 23.16
C LYS A 223 11.56 -7.23 23.06
N ILE A 224 11.65 -6.56 21.93
CA ILE A 224 10.90 -5.35 21.61
C ILE A 224 9.69 -5.75 20.76
N PRO A 225 8.45 -5.47 21.21
CA PRO A 225 7.26 -5.82 20.44
C PRO A 225 7.15 -4.99 19.17
N VAL A 226 6.64 -5.63 18.11
CA VAL A 226 6.34 -4.99 16.81
C VAL A 226 4.84 -5.07 16.58
N PHE A 227 4.21 -3.93 16.35
CA PHE A 227 2.82 -3.82 15.95
C PHE A 227 2.74 -3.72 14.43
N GLY A 228 1.81 -4.44 13.84
CA GLY A 228 1.52 -4.37 12.41
C GLY A 228 0.55 -3.24 12.08
N SER A 229 0.33 -3.01 10.79
CA SER A 229 -0.70 -2.11 10.27
C SER A 229 -1.88 -2.88 9.63
N GLU A 230 -1.83 -4.21 9.64
CA GLU A 230 -2.90 -5.08 9.14
C GLU A 230 -2.67 -6.56 9.53
N ILE A 231 -3.69 -7.41 9.28
CA ILE A 231 -3.75 -8.79 9.78
C ILE A 231 -2.66 -9.71 9.23
N GLU A 232 -2.19 -9.52 8.00
CA GLU A 232 -1.16 -10.37 7.41
C GLU A 232 0.18 -10.19 8.13
N GLN A 233 0.48 -8.97 8.58
CA GLN A 233 1.67 -8.71 9.39
C GLN A 233 1.57 -9.39 10.77
N VAL A 234 0.37 -9.48 11.35
CA VAL A 234 0.15 -10.24 12.60
C VAL A 234 0.37 -11.74 12.37
N LYS A 235 -0.11 -12.29 11.27
CA LYS A 235 0.15 -13.69 10.89
C LYS A 235 1.64 -13.98 10.71
N LEU A 236 2.42 -12.99 10.31
CA LEU A 236 3.88 -13.10 10.17
C LEU A 236 4.63 -12.97 11.50
N GLY A 237 4.00 -12.47 12.56
CA GLY A 237 4.59 -12.41 13.89
C GLY A 237 4.54 -11.05 14.59
N CYS A 238 3.88 -10.05 14.03
CA CYS A 238 3.55 -8.83 14.77
C CYS A 238 2.61 -9.14 15.93
N LEU A 239 2.71 -8.36 17.02
CA LEU A 239 1.97 -8.60 18.24
C LEU A 239 0.46 -8.41 18.06
N ALA A 240 0.08 -7.31 17.43
CA ALA A 240 -1.30 -6.92 17.12
C ALA A 240 -1.30 -5.88 16.00
N ALA A 241 -2.47 -5.58 15.44
CA ALA A 241 -2.66 -4.53 14.45
C ALA A 241 -4.10 -4.03 14.46
N GLU A 242 -4.28 -2.74 14.23
CA GLU A 242 -5.49 -2.17 13.69
C GLU A 242 -5.32 -1.97 12.18
N GLY A 243 -6.29 -2.38 11.37
CA GLY A 243 -6.12 -2.35 9.92
C GLY A 243 -7.36 -2.71 9.13
N LEU A 244 -7.17 -2.91 7.83
CA LEU A 244 -8.22 -3.12 6.85
C LEU A 244 -8.18 -4.53 6.26
N ASP A 245 -9.32 -4.97 5.74
CA ASP A 245 -9.43 -6.17 4.91
C ASP A 245 -9.07 -5.81 3.45
N TYR A 246 -7.89 -6.23 3.03
CA TYR A 246 -7.37 -5.91 1.70
C TYR A 246 -8.08 -6.65 0.55
N VAL A 247 -8.69 -7.80 0.80
CA VAL A 247 -9.56 -8.45 -0.21
C VAL A 247 -10.82 -7.61 -0.43
N ALA A 248 -11.48 -7.19 0.67
CA ALA A 248 -12.65 -6.32 0.58
C ALA A 248 -12.31 -4.97 -0.06
N LEU A 249 -11.14 -4.38 0.27
CA LEU A 249 -10.66 -3.14 -0.30
C LEU A 249 -10.47 -3.23 -1.82
N GLY A 250 -9.83 -4.29 -2.29
CA GLY A 250 -9.61 -4.50 -3.71
C GLY A 250 -10.90 -4.76 -4.48
N LYS A 251 -11.89 -5.41 -3.85
CA LYS A 251 -13.17 -5.76 -4.44
C LYS A 251 -14.12 -4.58 -4.60
N GLN A 252 -14.03 -3.57 -3.73
CA GLN A 252 -14.85 -2.36 -3.72
C GLN A 252 -14.68 -1.52 -4.99
#